data_2255e8c6d4ba6907176c01da3463094e
#
_entry.id   2255e8c6d4ba6907176c01da3463094e
#
_cell.length_a   1.000
_cell.length_b   1.000
_cell.length_c   1.000
_cell.angle_alpha   90.00
_cell.angle_beta   90.00
_cell.angle_gamma   90.00
#
_symmetry.space_group_name_H-M   'P 1'
#
loop_
_entity.id
_entity.type
_entity.pdbx_description
1 polymer ?
#
loop_
_entity_poly.entity_id
_entity_poly.type
_entity_poly.pdbx_seq_one_letter_code
_entity_poly.pdbx_strand_id
1 'polypeptide(L)'
;MAAGVFAPLFDGGALEAQLDAANSDQEAAIANYGLAVLDALQEVEAALTNEALLAEREEFLRAAMENNFAAYQLSTKRFDIGEIESLNLLQVQTRWIGSRISHINIQNQQLAQRINLHLALGGSFEEVQQP
;
A
#
# COMPACT_ATOMS: atom_id res chain seq x y z
N MET A 1 52.34 6.43 -32.91
CA MET A 1 51.06 5.71 -33.04
C MET A 1 50.23 6.45 -34.05
N ALA A 2 49.98 5.87 -35.26
CA ALA A 2 49.12 6.50 -36.26
C ALA A 2 47.68 6.10 -35.96
N ALA A 3 46.83 7.04 -35.56
CA ALA A 3 45.40 6.83 -35.46
C ALA A 3 44.79 6.82 -36.85
N GLY A 4 44.44 5.62 -37.36
CA GLY A 4 43.74 5.48 -38.63
C GLY A 4 42.27 5.80 -38.47
N VAL A 5 41.74 6.78 -39.17
CA VAL A 5 40.30 7.05 -39.29
C VAL A 5 39.77 6.21 -40.45
N PHE A 6 39.00 5.17 -40.16
CA PHE A 6 38.26 4.38 -41.13
C PHE A 6 36.87 4.95 -41.32
N ALA A 7 36.58 5.55 -42.47
CA ALA A 7 35.23 5.91 -42.87
C ALA A 7 34.78 4.95 -43.98
N PRO A 8 33.73 4.15 -43.81
CA PRO A 8 33.19 3.34 -44.87
C PRO A 8 32.59 4.18 -45.96
N LEU A 9 33.06 4.03 -47.23
CA LEU A 9 32.54 4.78 -48.37
C LEU A 9 31.24 4.17 -48.93
N PHE A 10 30.98 2.88 -48.63
CA PHE A 10 29.77 2.20 -49.03
C PHE A 10 29.56 0.99 -48.04
N ASP A 11 28.42 0.99 -47.36
CA ASP A 11 28.08 0.00 -46.35
C ASP A 11 26.77 -0.73 -46.63
N GLY A 12 26.19 -0.55 -47.84
CA GLY A 12 24.92 -1.21 -48.20
C GLY A 12 23.71 -0.76 -47.37
N GLY A 13 23.74 0.45 -46.74
CA GLY A 13 22.66 0.98 -45.90
C GLY A 13 22.71 0.54 -44.42
N ALA A 14 23.79 -0.12 -44.00
CA ALA A 14 23.91 -0.62 -42.63
C ALA A 14 23.96 0.52 -41.59
N LEU A 15 24.65 1.62 -41.89
CA LEU A 15 24.71 2.78 -41.00
C LEU A 15 23.37 3.51 -40.91
N GLU A 16 22.63 3.61 -42.01
CA GLU A 16 21.27 4.20 -42.04
C GLU A 16 20.28 3.36 -41.22
N ALA A 17 20.31 2.02 -41.39
CA ALA A 17 19.50 1.11 -40.57
C ALA A 17 19.87 1.15 -39.08
N GLN A 18 21.15 1.33 -38.74
CA GLN A 18 21.57 1.50 -37.34
C GLN A 18 21.09 2.83 -36.76
N LEU A 19 21.07 3.92 -37.55
CA LEU A 19 20.53 5.19 -37.13
C LEU A 19 19.02 5.09 -36.88
N ASP A 20 18.30 4.45 -37.78
CA ASP A 20 16.85 4.25 -37.64
C ASP A 20 16.52 3.37 -36.42
N ALA A 21 17.31 2.31 -36.17
CA ALA A 21 17.18 1.51 -34.97
C ALA A 21 17.42 2.35 -33.70
N ALA A 22 18.47 3.16 -33.66
CA ALA A 22 18.79 4.02 -32.52
C ALA A 22 17.70 5.09 -32.28
N ASN A 23 17.12 5.64 -33.34
CA ASN A 23 15.98 6.58 -33.22
C ASN A 23 14.73 5.87 -32.65
N SER A 24 14.44 4.65 -33.12
CA SER A 24 13.33 3.84 -32.62
C SER A 24 13.52 3.46 -31.15
N ASP A 25 14.73 3.10 -30.74
CA ASP A 25 15.09 2.83 -29.34
C ASP A 25 14.91 4.08 -28.46
N GLN A 26 15.28 5.24 -28.96
CA GLN A 26 15.06 6.52 -28.28
C GLN A 26 13.56 6.79 -28.08
N GLU A 27 12.74 6.64 -29.12
CA GLU A 27 11.28 6.80 -29.02
C GLU A 27 10.67 5.82 -28.02
N ALA A 28 11.10 4.57 -28.06
CA ALA A 28 10.68 3.55 -27.09
C ALA A 28 11.08 3.92 -25.66
N ALA A 29 12.29 4.44 -25.44
CA ALA A 29 12.74 4.89 -24.12
C ALA A 29 11.91 6.06 -23.59
N ILE A 30 11.54 7.01 -24.44
CA ILE A 30 10.66 8.13 -24.06
C ILE A 30 9.26 7.63 -23.68
N ALA A 31 8.70 6.70 -24.46
CA ALA A 31 7.40 6.12 -24.18
C ALA A 31 7.42 5.32 -22.85
N ASN A 32 8.45 4.54 -22.61
CA ASN A 32 8.65 3.79 -21.37
C ASN A 32 8.79 4.73 -20.14
N TYR A 33 9.49 5.83 -20.30
CA TYR A 33 9.57 6.86 -19.26
C TYR A 33 8.17 7.43 -18.93
N GLY A 34 7.39 7.74 -19.97
CA GLY A 34 6.02 8.22 -19.81
C GLY A 34 5.14 7.23 -19.05
N LEU A 35 5.25 5.93 -19.38
CA LEU A 35 4.53 4.87 -18.66
C LEU A 35 4.96 4.78 -17.20
N ALA A 36 6.26 4.80 -16.92
CA ALA A 36 6.77 4.74 -15.55
C ALA A 36 6.27 5.91 -14.69
N VAL A 37 6.16 7.11 -15.27
CA VAL A 37 5.60 8.28 -14.56
C VAL A 37 4.11 8.09 -14.27
N LEU A 38 3.33 7.57 -15.22
CA LEU A 38 1.91 7.30 -15.04
C LEU A 38 1.68 6.22 -13.99
N ASP A 39 2.45 5.15 -14.01
CA ASP A 39 2.38 4.07 -13.02
C ASP A 39 2.68 4.61 -11.60
N ALA A 40 3.73 5.41 -11.45
CA ALA A 40 4.07 6.02 -10.17
C ALA A 40 2.96 6.94 -9.64
N LEU A 41 2.34 7.75 -10.51
CA LEU A 41 1.20 8.59 -10.11
C LEU A 41 -0.01 7.77 -9.70
N GLN A 42 -0.30 6.69 -10.43
CA GLN A 42 -1.39 5.76 -10.11
C GLN A 42 -1.16 5.08 -8.75
N GLU A 43 0.06 4.66 -8.46
CA GLU A 43 0.42 4.05 -7.17
C GLU A 43 0.17 5.02 -6.00
N VAL A 44 0.58 6.28 -6.13
CA VAL A 44 0.37 7.30 -5.10
C VAL A 44 -1.12 7.59 -4.91
N GLU A 45 -1.88 7.76 -6.01
CA GLU A 45 -3.32 8.03 -5.95
C GLU A 45 -4.09 6.87 -5.30
N ALA A 46 -3.76 5.64 -5.69
CA ALA A 46 -4.33 4.43 -5.09
C ALA A 46 -3.99 4.32 -3.59
N ALA A 47 -2.75 4.64 -3.21
CA ALA A 47 -2.32 4.61 -1.82
C ALA A 47 -3.06 5.64 -0.95
N LEU A 48 -3.25 6.86 -1.44
CA LEU A 48 -4.01 7.91 -0.75
C LEU A 48 -5.50 7.54 -0.60
N THR A 49 -6.10 7.02 -1.66
CA THR A 49 -7.50 6.57 -1.64
C THR A 49 -7.70 5.44 -0.63
N ASN A 50 -6.80 4.45 -0.63
CA ASN A 50 -6.84 3.34 0.31
C ASN A 50 -6.65 3.80 1.76
N GLU A 51 -5.78 4.78 2.02
CA GLU A 51 -5.59 5.32 3.36
C GLU A 51 -6.89 5.96 3.89
N ALA A 52 -7.58 6.75 3.07
CA ALA A 52 -8.86 7.37 3.45
C ALA A 52 -9.94 6.32 3.75
N LEU A 53 -10.08 5.30 2.90
CA LEU A 53 -11.04 4.21 3.10
C LEU A 53 -10.73 3.38 4.35
N LEU A 54 -9.47 3.11 4.63
CA LEU A 54 -9.06 2.37 5.83
C LEU A 54 -9.30 3.20 7.10
N ALA A 55 -9.13 4.53 7.05
CA ALA A 55 -9.43 5.40 8.18
C ALA A 55 -10.93 5.40 8.52
N GLU A 56 -11.79 5.51 7.52
CA GLU A 56 -13.24 5.42 7.71
C GLU A 56 -13.66 4.05 8.27
N ARG A 57 -13.11 2.98 7.71
CA ARG A 57 -13.39 1.63 8.17
C ARG A 57 -12.92 1.38 9.60
N GLU A 58 -11.78 1.95 10.00
CA GLU A 58 -11.27 1.85 11.38
C GLU A 58 -12.26 2.47 12.36
N GLU A 59 -12.83 3.63 12.06
CA GLU A 59 -13.81 4.32 12.91
C GLU A 59 -15.04 3.45 13.16
N PHE A 60 -15.59 2.80 12.10
CA PHE A 60 -16.71 1.87 12.25
C PHE A 60 -16.36 0.64 13.09
N LEU A 61 -15.18 0.06 12.88
CA LEU A 61 -14.75 -1.12 13.63
C LEU A 61 -14.44 -0.79 15.10
N ARG A 62 -13.93 0.40 15.38
CA ARG A 62 -13.73 0.91 16.74
C ARG A 62 -15.06 1.08 17.45
N ALA A 63 -16.03 1.74 16.82
CA ALA A 63 -17.36 1.90 17.38
C ALA A 63 -18.06 0.54 17.62
N ALA A 64 -17.92 -0.41 16.71
CA ALA A 64 -18.45 -1.76 16.88
C ALA A 64 -17.79 -2.51 18.05
N MET A 65 -16.48 -2.37 18.22
CA MET A 65 -15.74 -2.95 19.36
C MET A 65 -16.20 -2.34 20.68
N GLU A 66 -16.36 -1.03 20.77
CA GLU A 66 -16.81 -0.32 21.97
C GLU A 66 -18.24 -0.73 22.36
N ASN A 67 -19.15 -0.83 21.38
CA ASN A 67 -20.52 -1.27 21.60
C ASN A 67 -20.59 -2.72 22.07
N ASN A 68 -19.80 -3.63 21.47
CA ASN A 68 -19.72 -5.02 21.89
C ASN A 68 -19.09 -5.16 23.28
N PHE A 69 -18.13 -4.29 23.64
CA PHE A 69 -17.57 -4.26 24.98
C PHE A 69 -18.61 -3.81 26.03
N ALA A 70 -19.37 -2.77 25.74
CA ALA A 70 -20.45 -2.34 26.62
C ALA A 70 -21.53 -3.42 26.82
N ALA A 71 -21.88 -4.13 25.74
CA ALA A 71 -22.79 -5.28 25.80
C ALA A 71 -22.22 -6.42 26.67
N TYR A 72 -20.92 -6.71 26.54
CA TYR A 72 -20.26 -7.71 27.39
C TYR A 72 -20.28 -7.29 28.87
N GLN A 73 -19.95 -6.06 29.18
CA GLN A 73 -20.00 -5.54 30.57
C GLN A 73 -21.39 -5.64 31.18
N LEU A 74 -22.45 -5.30 30.41
CA LEU A 74 -23.82 -5.43 30.86
C LEU A 74 -24.20 -6.90 31.08
N SER A 75 -23.82 -7.78 30.17
CA SER A 75 -24.09 -9.20 30.28
C SER A 75 -23.37 -9.83 31.49
N THR A 76 -22.15 -9.37 31.81
CA THR A 76 -21.44 -9.81 33.01
C THR A 76 -22.23 -9.46 34.28
N LYS A 77 -22.73 -8.23 34.40
CA LYS A 77 -23.54 -7.81 35.54
C LYS A 77 -24.84 -8.62 35.69
N ARG A 78 -25.49 -8.94 34.55
CA ARG A 78 -26.71 -9.75 34.53
C ARG A 78 -26.45 -11.22 34.93
N PHE A 79 -25.30 -11.74 34.52
CA PHE A 79 -24.86 -13.07 34.92
C PHE A 79 -24.58 -13.12 36.42
N ASP A 80 -23.90 -12.13 36.98
CA ASP A 80 -23.56 -12.08 38.42
C ASP A 80 -24.81 -12.08 39.33
N ILE A 81 -25.92 -11.53 38.83
CA ILE A 81 -27.23 -11.53 39.57
C ILE A 81 -28.13 -12.69 39.17
N GLY A 82 -27.64 -13.64 38.33
CA GLY A 82 -28.38 -14.84 37.93
C GLY A 82 -29.49 -14.63 36.91
N GLU A 83 -29.48 -13.45 36.20
CA GLU A 83 -30.52 -13.11 35.20
C GLU A 83 -30.31 -13.79 33.86
N ILE A 84 -29.07 -14.15 33.50
CA ILE A 84 -28.73 -14.83 32.26
C ILE A 84 -27.85 -16.06 32.51
N GLU A 85 -27.90 -16.98 31.56
CA GLU A 85 -27.10 -18.22 31.61
C GLU A 85 -25.65 -17.99 31.12
N SER A 86 -24.73 -18.82 31.56
CA SER A 86 -23.31 -18.78 31.18
C SER A 86 -23.09 -18.85 29.65
N LEU A 87 -23.93 -19.61 28.95
CA LEU A 87 -23.85 -19.72 27.49
C LEU A 87 -24.08 -18.37 26.81
N ASN A 88 -25.06 -17.60 27.30
CA ASN A 88 -25.35 -16.25 26.77
C ASN A 88 -24.18 -15.29 27.02
N LEU A 89 -23.56 -15.33 28.19
CA LEU A 89 -22.37 -14.54 28.50
C LEU A 89 -21.20 -14.88 27.59
N LEU A 90 -20.93 -16.16 27.38
CA LEU A 90 -19.86 -16.63 26.49
C LEU A 90 -20.06 -16.21 25.02
N GLN A 91 -21.31 -16.20 24.54
CA GLN A 91 -21.63 -15.73 23.18
C GLN A 91 -21.34 -14.23 23.02
N VAL A 92 -21.71 -13.40 24.01
CA VAL A 92 -21.45 -11.97 23.98
C VAL A 92 -19.94 -11.69 24.10
N GLN A 93 -19.25 -12.43 24.96
CA GLN A 93 -17.78 -12.35 25.08
C GLN A 93 -17.06 -12.69 23.78
N THR A 94 -17.48 -13.77 23.12
CA THR A 94 -16.90 -14.17 21.82
C THR A 94 -17.09 -13.08 20.76
N ARG A 95 -18.27 -12.43 20.74
CA ARG A 95 -18.55 -11.33 19.82
C ARG A 95 -17.69 -10.12 20.09
N TRP A 96 -17.48 -9.76 21.36
CA TRP A 96 -16.56 -8.68 21.73
C TRP A 96 -15.12 -9.00 21.32
N ILE A 97 -14.63 -10.21 21.62
CA ILE A 97 -13.27 -10.63 21.21
C ILE A 97 -13.11 -10.56 19.68
N GLY A 98 -14.10 -11.04 18.92
CA GLY A 98 -14.08 -10.98 17.46
C GLY A 98 -14.03 -9.54 16.94
N SER A 99 -14.80 -8.61 17.51
CA SER A 99 -14.76 -7.20 17.11
C SER A 99 -13.42 -6.52 17.47
N ARG A 100 -12.82 -6.88 18.59
CA ARG A 100 -11.49 -6.40 18.99
C ARG A 100 -10.39 -6.89 18.02
N ILE A 101 -10.45 -8.14 17.62
CA ILE A 101 -9.52 -8.68 16.61
C ILE A 101 -9.68 -7.96 15.28
N SER A 102 -10.91 -7.70 14.85
CA SER A 102 -11.18 -6.96 13.62
C SER A 102 -10.63 -5.53 13.68
N HIS A 103 -10.77 -4.85 14.81
CA HIS A 103 -10.21 -3.51 15.02
C HIS A 103 -8.67 -3.51 15.00
N ILE A 104 -8.01 -4.47 15.63
CA ILE A 104 -6.54 -4.60 15.58
C ILE A 104 -6.06 -4.87 14.15
N ASN A 105 -6.78 -5.71 13.40
CA ASN A 105 -6.42 -6.03 12.03
C ASN A 105 -6.50 -4.80 11.10
N ILE A 106 -7.52 -3.95 11.25
CA ILE A 106 -7.60 -2.72 10.44
C ILE A 106 -6.51 -1.72 10.80
N GLN A 107 -6.12 -1.60 12.07
CA GLN A 107 -4.99 -0.77 12.49
C GLN A 107 -3.68 -1.25 11.86
N ASN A 108 -3.45 -2.56 11.81
CA ASN A 108 -2.29 -3.13 11.13
C ASN A 108 -2.31 -2.84 9.62
N GLN A 109 -3.48 -2.90 8.97
CA GLN A 109 -3.63 -2.54 7.56
C GLN A 109 -3.33 -1.07 7.31
N GLN A 110 -3.77 -0.17 8.19
CA GLN A 110 -3.46 1.27 8.10
C GLN A 110 -1.95 1.52 8.22
N LEU A 111 -1.27 0.87 9.17
CA LEU A 111 0.18 1.00 9.30
C LEU A 111 0.91 0.51 8.06
N ALA A 112 0.53 -0.65 7.52
CA ALA A 112 1.10 -1.19 6.29
C ALA A 112 0.87 -0.24 5.10
N GLN A 113 -0.33 0.34 5.00
CA GLN A 113 -0.66 1.30 3.93
C GLN A 113 0.15 2.59 4.03
N ARG A 114 0.39 3.11 5.23
CA ARG A 114 1.26 4.29 5.44
C ARG A 114 2.70 4.02 5.04
N ILE A 115 3.21 2.81 5.32
CA ILE A 115 4.53 2.40 4.86
C ILE A 115 4.58 2.35 3.33
N ASN A 116 3.56 1.77 2.68
CA ASN A 116 3.48 1.71 1.23
C ASN A 116 3.41 3.11 0.59
N LEU A 117 2.61 4.01 1.18
CA LEU A 117 2.54 5.40 0.73
C LEU A 117 3.90 6.11 0.85
N HIS A 118 4.61 5.90 1.96
CA HIS A 118 5.94 6.48 2.16
C HIS A 118 6.94 5.97 1.12
N LEU A 119 6.90 4.67 0.80
CA LEU A 119 7.73 4.08 -0.25
C LEU A 119 7.37 4.61 -1.65
N ALA A 120 6.09 4.72 -1.98
CA ALA A 120 5.61 5.24 -3.26
C ALA A 120 6.03 6.71 -3.48
N LEU A 121 6.15 7.49 -2.40
CA LEU A 121 6.66 8.87 -2.44
C LEU A 121 8.20 8.96 -2.50
N GLY A 122 8.89 7.83 -2.62
CA GLY A 122 10.36 7.77 -2.69
C GLY A 122 11.05 7.93 -1.34
N GLY A 123 10.35 7.74 -0.23
CA GLY A 123 10.93 7.74 1.11
C GLY A 123 11.89 6.55 1.30
N SER A 124 13.09 6.83 1.77
CA SER A 124 14.02 5.80 2.24
C SER A 124 13.93 5.68 3.76
N PHE A 125 14.13 4.46 4.27
CA PHE A 125 14.29 4.22 5.71
C PHE A 125 15.73 4.46 6.19
N GLU A 126 16.57 5.12 5.38
CA GLU A 126 17.90 5.52 5.84
C GLU A 126 17.73 6.53 6.99
N GLU A 127 18.19 6.14 8.16
CA GLU A 127 18.40 7.05 9.27
C GLU A 127 19.27 8.21 8.76
N VAL A 128 18.70 9.41 8.77
CA VAL A 128 19.50 10.63 8.64
C VAL A 128 20.39 10.64 9.89
N GLN A 129 21.60 10.12 9.78
CA GLN A 129 22.65 10.38 10.75
C GLN A 129 22.84 11.89 10.79
N GLN A 130 22.22 12.53 11.75
CA GLN A 130 22.50 13.92 12.07
C GLN A 130 23.96 14.01 12.57
N PRO A 131 24.72 14.97 12.06
CA PRO A 131 26.12 15.19 12.46
C PRO A 131 26.25 15.61 13.93
#